data_19869eff3c439f1e70fb91e30691aee3
#
_entry.id   19869eff3c439f1e70fb91e30691aee3
#
_cell.length_a   1.000
_cell.length_b   1.000
_cell.length_c   1.000
_cell.angle_alpha   90.00
_cell.angle_beta   90.00
_cell.angle_gamma   90.00
#
_symmetry.space_group_name_H-M   'P 1'
#
loop_
_entity.id
_entity.type
_entity.pdbx_description
1 polymer ?
#
loop_
_entity_poly.entity_id
_entity_poly.type
_entity_poly.pdbx_seq_one_letter_code
_entity_poly.pdbx_strand_id
1 'polypeptide(L)'
;MNTYVKFGVLMTLIVGSLVWLALGGISDSKTYYRTVVELKQMGNDAKGKRLRVGGDVSAGSIVKAGAQTYFVLHQGGDQLKVVYDGSDPLPDTFKDNSQALADGRLGPDGVFEAKKIQAKCASKYEAKPQQKGLTHEAPAPPATKASVQSGVAKIGG
;
A
#
# COMPACT_ATOMS: atom_id res chain seq x y z
N MET A 1 -5.33 49.77 32.33
CA MET A 1 -4.71 48.53 31.85
C MET A 1 -3.66 48.94 30.83
N ASN A 2 -2.39 48.67 31.12
CA ASN A 2 -1.27 49.13 30.27
C ASN A 2 -1.33 48.49 28.89
N THR A 3 -1.00 49.27 27.86
CA THR A 3 -1.02 48.83 26.48
C THR A 3 -0.25 47.52 26.23
N TYR A 4 0.86 47.35 26.94
CA TYR A 4 1.68 46.13 26.90
C TYR A 4 0.94 44.89 27.42
N VAL A 5 0.07 45.03 28.45
CA VAL A 5 -0.74 43.93 29.00
C VAL A 5 -1.79 43.48 27.97
N LYS A 6 -2.40 44.43 27.25
CA LYS A 6 -3.38 44.10 26.19
C LYS A 6 -2.72 43.30 25.03
N PHE A 7 -1.52 43.73 24.62
CA PHE A 7 -0.78 43.00 23.58
C PHE A 7 -0.32 41.63 24.07
N GLY A 8 0.12 41.50 25.33
CA GLY A 8 0.50 40.23 25.92
C GLY A 8 -0.63 39.21 25.98
N VAL A 9 -1.82 39.66 26.41
CA VAL A 9 -3.03 38.80 26.44
C VAL A 9 -3.43 38.37 25.01
N LEU A 10 -3.41 39.30 24.06
CA LEU A 10 -3.75 38.98 22.67
C LEU A 10 -2.80 37.94 22.07
N MET A 11 -1.48 38.13 22.27
CA MET A 11 -0.47 37.19 21.82
C MET A 11 -0.62 35.81 22.45
N THR A 12 -0.92 35.74 23.74
CA THR A 12 -1.14 34.47 24.43
C THR A 12 -2.38 33.73 23.90
N LEU A 13 -3.47 34.46 23.59
CA LEU A 13 -4.66 33.89 22.96
C LEU A 13 -4.37 33.34 21.58
N ILE A 14 -3.64 34.07 20.74
CA ILE A 14 -3.28 33.61 19.39
C ILE A 14 -2.40 32.37 19.46
N VAL A 15 -1.33 32.40 20.25
CA VAL A 15 -0.43 31.27 20.41
C VAL A 15 -1.17 30.05 20.98
N GLY A 16 -1.99 30.26 22.00
CA GLY A 16 -2.80 29.20 22.60
C GLY A 16 -3.76 28.55 21.62
N SER A 17 -4.43 29.37 20.77
CA SER A 17 -5.34 28.84 19.74
C SER A 17 -4.59 28.06 18.66
N LEU A 18 -3.41 28.51 18.25
CA LEU A 18 -2.57 27.82 17.28
C LEU A 18 -2.07 26.47 17.81
N VAL A 19 -1.63 26.44 19.07
CA VAL A 19 -1.20 25.20 19.72
C VAL A 19 -2.37 24.22 19.86
N TRP A 20 -3.54 24.70 20.24
CA TRP A 20 -4.73 23.84 20.32
C TRP A 20 -5.13 23.26 18.98
N LEU A 21 -5.16 24.07 17.91
CA LEU A 21 -5.40 23.59 16.56
C LEU A 21 -4.33 22.59 16.07
N ALA A 22 -3.08 22.84 16.38
CA ALA A 22 -2.00 21.93 16.02
C ALA A 22 -2.14 20.57 16.72
N LEU A 23 -2.45 20.56 18.01
CA LEU A 23 -2.63 19.33 18.77
C LEU A 23 -3.91 18.58 18.37
N GLY A 24 -5.00 19.28 18.06
CA GLY A 24 -6.25 18.70 17.60
C GLY A 24 -6.19 18.13 16.18
N GLY A 25 -5.45 18.79 15.28
CA GLY A 25 -5.35 18.39 13.87
C GLY A 25 -4.50 17.13 13.60
N ILE A 26 -3.58 16.78 14.51
CA ILE A 26 -2.66 15.65 14.33
C ILE A 26 -3.34 14.29 14.56
N SER A 27 -4.41 14.24 15.33
CA SER A 27 -5.04 12.97 15.74
C SER A 27 -5.80 12.27 14.61
N ASP A 28 -6.30 12.99 13.61
CA ASP A 28 -7.15 12.42 12.55
C ASP A 28 -6.40 12.10 11.25
N SER A 29 -5.15 12.54 11.12
CA SER A 29 -4.40 12.44 9.86
C SER A 29 -3.57 11.17 9.69
N LYS A 30 -3.47 10.31 10.72
CA LYS A 30 -2.66 9.09 10.66
C LYS A 30 -3.48 7.94 10.06
N THR A 31 -3.67 7.98 8.76
CA THR A 31 -4.14 6.81 8.02
C THR A 31 -2.95 5.88 7.77
N TYR A 32 -2.87 4.78 8.49
CA TYR A 32 -1.81 3.81 8.32
C TYR A 32 -2.10 2.92 7.11
N TYR A 33 -1.18 2.92 6.16
CA TYR A 33 -1.18 1.95 5.06
C TYR A 33 -0.81 0.57 5.62
N ARG A 34 -1.68 -0.42 5.38
CA ARG A 34 -1.47 -1.80 5.78
C ARG A 34 -1.85 -2.74 4.64
N THR A 35 -1.20 -3.87 4.61
CA THR A 35 -1.59 -4.97 3.73
C THR A 35 -2.63 -5.85 4.45
N VAL A 36 -3.32 -6.72 3.71
CA VAL A 36 -4.27 -7.68 4.30
C VAL A 36 -3.57 -8.56 5.36
N VAL A 37 -2.34 -8.98 5.06
CA VAL A 37 -1.51 -9.80 5.97
C VAL A 37 -1.20 -9.04 7.26
N GLU A 38 -0.73 -7.80 7.16
CA GLU A 38 -0.41 -6.96 8.33
C GLU A 38 -1.64 -6.66 9.18
N LEU A 39 -2.80 -6.44 8.53
CA LEU A 39 -4.05 -6.20 9.22
C LEU A 39 -4.43 -7.39 10.12
N LYS A 40 -4.28 -8.62 9.62
CA LYS A 40 -4.54 -9.83 10.40
C LYS A 40 -3.56 -10.02 11.55
N GLN A 41 -2.29 -9.66 11.35
CA GLN A 41 -1.28 -9.72 12.41
C GLN A 41 -1.57 -8.72 13.55
N MET A 42 -2.17 -7.57 13.24
CA MET A 42 -2.57 -6.57 14.25
C MET A 42 -3.74 -7.06 15.14
N GLY A 43 -4.57 -7.99 14.64
CA GLY A 43 -5.68 -8.55 15.40
C GLY A 43 -6.61 -7.47 16.02
N ASN A 44 -6.74 -7.49 17.34
CA ASN A 44 -7.61 -6.54 18.07
C ASN A 44 -7.13 -5.08 18.02
N ASP A 45 -5.84 -4.85 17.84
CA ASP A 45 -5.29 -3.49 17.78
C ASP A 45 -5.70 -2.71 16.52
N ALA A 46 -6.18 -3.42 15.51
CA ALA A 46 -6.70 -2.84 14.26
C ALA A 46 -8.14 -2.32 14.41
N LYS A 47 -8.90 -2.86 15.38
CA LYS A 47 -10.32 -2.52 15.56
C LYS A 47 -10.50 -1.04 15.89
N GLY A 48 -11.46 -0.41 15.22
CA GLY A 48 -11.82 0.99 15.44
C GLY A 48 -10.84 2.03 14.91
N LYS A 49 -9.63 1.64 14.51
CA LYS A 49 -8.66 2.55 13.88
C LYS A 49 -8.99 2.76 12.41
N ARG A 50 -8.78 3.98 11.92
CA ARG A 50 -8.86 4.27 10.51
C ARG A 50 -7.63 3.73 9.80
N LEU A 51 -7.84 2.80 8.90
CA LEU A 51 -6.80 2.07 8.19
C LEU A 51 -7.04 2.14 6.68
N ARG A 52 -5.98 2.04 5.93
CA ARG A 52 -6.02 1.90 4.48
C ARG A 52 -5.40 0.55 4.12
N VAL A 53 -6.24 -0.35 3.65
CA VAL A 53 -5.84 -1.73 3.36
C VAL A 53 -5.75 -1.94 1.86
N GLY A 54 -4.59 -2.43 1.41
CA GLY A 54 -4.32 -2.79 0.02
C GLY A 54 -4.34 -4.30 -0.17
N GLY A 55 -4.90 -4.72 -1.31
CA GLY A 55 -4.94 -6.12 -1.73
C GLY A 55 -5.51 -6.24 -3.15
N ASP A 56 -5.54 -7.47 -3.65
CA ASP A 56 -6.14 -7.78 -4.94
C ASP A 56 -7.60 -8.22 -4.75
N VAL A 57 -8.48 -7.77 -5.61
CA VAL A 57 -9.90 -8.15 -5.58
C VAL A 57 -10.04 -9.59 -6.06
N SER A 58 -10.60 -10.46 -5.23
CA SER A 58 -10.84 -11.86 -5.61
C SER A 58 -11.86 -11.94 -6.75
N ALA A 59 -11.57 -12.76 -7.76
CA ALA A 59 -12.44 -12.95 -8.90
C ALA A 59 -13.83 -13.47 -8.47
N GLY A 60 -14.90 -12.88 -9.01
CA GLY A 60 -16.27 -13.26 -8.71
C GLY A 60 -16.75 -12.94 -7.29
N SER A 61 -15.97 -12.19 -6.49
CA SER A 61 -16.33 -11.83 -5.13
C SER A 61 -17.17 -10.56 -5.03
N ILE A 62 -17.28 -9.79 -6.10
CA ILE A 62 -17.99 -8.52 -6.09
C ILE A 62 -19.50 -8.75 -6.15
N VAL A 63 -20.21 -8.41 -5.08
CA VAL A 63 -21.67 -8.51 -4.97
C VAL A 63 -22.25 -7.16 -4.58
N LYS A 64 -23.13 -6.63 -5.41
CA LYS A 64 -23.87 -5.39 -5.12
C LYS A 64 -25.19 -5.73 -4.43
N ALA A 65 -25.41 -5.19 -3.25
CA ALA A 65 -26.65 -5.34 -2.50
C ALA A 65 -27.17 -3.96 -2.09
N GLY A 66 -28.09 -3.44 -2.89
CA GLY A 66 -28.61 -2.07 -2.71
C GLY A 66 -27.54 -1.00 -2.85
N ALA A 67 -27.34 -0.20 -1.80
CA ALA A 67 -26.32 0.84 -1.75
C ALA A 67 -24.92 0.34 -1.37
N GLN A 68 -24.84 -0.91 -0.91
CA GLN A 68 -23.58 -1.50 -0.45
C GLN A 68 -22.99 -2.43 -1.50
N THR A 69 -21.65 -2.49 -1.52
CA THR A 69 -20.92 -3.46 -2.36
C THR A 69 -20.02 -4.31 -1.48
N TYR A 70 -20.20 -5.61 -1.55
CA TYR A 70 -19.40 -6.61 -0.84
C TYR A 70 -18.35 -7.17 -1.78
N PHE A 71 -17.16 -7.38 -1.29
CA PHE A 71 -16.08 -8.03 -2.03
C PHE A 71 -15.02 -8.58 -1.09
N VAL A 72 -14.11 -9.36 -1.64
CA VAL A 72 -13.00 -9.94 -0.88
C VAL A 72 -11.69 -9.41 -1.44
N LEU A 73 -10.86 -8.85 -0.56
CA LEU A 73 -9.46 -8.56 -0.84
C LEU A 73 -8.61 -9.75 -0.42
N HIS A 74 -7.66 -10.12 -1.26
CA HIS A 74 -6.68 -11.15 -0.93
C HIS A 74 -5.26 -10.64 -1.13
N GLN A 75 -4.33 -11.14 -0.32
CA GLN A 75 -2.90 -10.92 -0.49
C GLN A 75 -2.11 -11.97 0.29
N GLY A 76 -1.11 -12.59 -0.36
CA GLY A 76 -0.21 -13.53 0.31
C GLY A 76 -0.88 -14.75 0.92
N GLY A 77 -2.06 -15.17 0.42
CA GLY A 77 -2.85 -16.29 0.96
C GLY A 77 -3.90 -15.87 1.99
N ASP A 78 -3.86 -14.66 2.49
CA ASP A 78 -4.86 -14.10 3.40
C ASP A 78 -6.00 -13.41 2.65
N GLN A 79 -7.20 -13.50 3.22
CA GLN A 79 -8.41 -12.89 2.68
C GLN A 79 -9.06 -11.97 3.72
N LEU A 80 -9.61 -10.86 3.24
CA LEU A 80 -10.34 -9.88 4.04
C LEU A 80 -11.69 -9.59 3.37
N LYS A 81 -12.77 -9.82 4.09
CA LYS A 81 -14.10 -9.41 3.64
C LYS A 81 -14.25 -7.92 3.82
N VAL A 82 -14.68 -7.25 2.76
CA VAL A 82 -14.86 -5.80 2.74
C VAL A 82 -16.30 -5.49 2.36
N VAL A 83 -16.91 -4.58 3.08
CA VAL A 83 -18.16 -3.94 2.72
C VAL A 83 -17.89 -2.48 2.40
N TYR A 84 -18.25 -2.07 1.22
CA TYR A 84 -18.22 -0.67 0.81
C TYR A 84 -19.57 -0.03 1.04
N ASP A 85 -19.59 0.98 1.90
CA ASP A 85 -20.75 1.78 2.25
C ASP A 85 -20.40 3.28 2.14
N GLY A 86 -19.67 3.64 1.09
CA GLY A 86 -19.35 5.02 0.76
C GLY A 86 -20.39 5.65 -0.15
N SER A 87 -20.43 6.99 -0.14
CA SER A 87 -21.30 7.78 -1.04
C SER A 87 -20.72 7.95 -2.44
N ASP A 88 -19.40 7.73 -2.60
CA ASP A 88 -18.74 7.90 -3.88
C ASP A 88 -19.00 6.70 -4.79
N PRO A 89 -19.20 6.90 -6.10
CA PRO A 89 -19.27 5.79 -7.03
C PRO A 89 -17.93 5.02 -7.07
N LEU A 90 -18.02 3.69 -7.18
CA LEU A 90 -16.82 2.87 -7.35
C LEU A 90 -16.15 3.22 -8.69
N PRO A 91 -14.81 3.32 -8.73
CA PRO A 91 -14.10 3.63 -9.96
C PRO A 91 -14.26 2.52 -11.00
N ASP A 92 -14.26 2.87 -12.29
CA ASP A 92 -14.38 1.90 -13.40
C ASP A 92 -13.24 0.88 -13.43
N THR A 93 -12.12 1.21 -12.80
CA THR A 93 -10.98 0.30 -12.63
C THR A 93 -11.19 -0.76 -11.55
N PHE A 94 -12.26 -0.63 -10.73
CA PHE A 94 -12.62 -1.60 -9.71
C PHE A 94 -13.34 -2.80 -10.33
N LYS A 95 -12.60 -3.86 -10.51
CA LYS A 95 -13.06 -5.12 -11.14
C LYS A 95 -12.30 -6.32 -10.56
N ASP A 96 -12.73 -7.49 -10.93
CA ASP A 96 -12.04 -8.73 -10.57
C ASP A 96 -10.55 -8.69 -10.93
N ASN A 97 -9.72 -9.17 -10.03
CA ASN A 97 -8.25 -9.18 -10.14
C ASN A 97 -7.61 -7.80 -10.27
N SER A 98 -8.33 -6.71 -9.96
CA SER A 98 -7.73 -5.39 -9.85
C SER A 98 -7.09 -5.20 -8.47
N GLN A 99 -6.01 -4.41 -8.43
CA GLN A 99 -5.46 -3.98 -7.15
C GLN A 99 -6.33 -2.86 -6.57
N ALA A 100 -6.84 -3.07 -5.37
CA ALA A 100 -7.70 -2.10 -4.70
C ALA A 100 -7.12 -1.68 -3.36
N LEU A 101 -7.40 -0.43 -3.01
CA LEU A 101 -7.09 0.19 -1.75
C LEU A 101 -8.40 0.60 -1.08
N ALA A 102 -8.70 0.00 0.05
CA ALA A 102 -9.87 0.30 0.85
C ALA A 102 -9.50 1.17 2.05
N ASP A 103 -10.14 2.34 2.19
CA ASP A 103 -9.98 3.25 3.32
C ASP A 103 -11.21 3.14 4.22
N GLY A 104 -11.00 2.70 5.47
CA GLY A 104 -12.09 2.41 6.36
C GLY A 104 -11.66 1.97 7.75
N ARG A 105 -12.48 1.15 8.40
CA ARG A 105 -12.24 0.59 9.74
C ARG A 105 -12.56 -0.89 9.78
N LEU A 106 -11.85 -1.61 10.61
CA LEU A 106 -12.16 -3.02 10.87
C LEU A 106 -13.30 -3.10 11.90
N GLY A 107 -14.41 -3.71 11.51
CA GLY A 107 -15.53 -3.99 12.38
C GLY A 107 -15.21 -5.05 13.45
N PRO A 108 -16.05 -5.17 14.47
CA PRO A 108 -15.86 -6.16 15.54
C PRO A 108 -16.02 -7.60 15.04
N ASP A 109 -16.74 -7.80 13.96
CA ASP A 109 -17.01 -9.08 13.27
C ASP A 109 -15.90 -9.49 12.28
N GLY A 110 -14.85 -8.68 12.16
CA GLY A 110 -13.74 -8.93 11.26
C GLY A 110 -14.01 -8.55 9.79
N VAL A 111 -15.13 -7.91 9.51
CA VAL A 111 -15.43 -7.30 8.22
C VAL A 111 -14.87 -5.89 8.17
N PHE A 112 -14.24 -5.53 7.07
CA PHE A 112 -13.67 -4.20 6.88
C PHE A 112 -14.71 -3.27 6.24
N GLU A 113 -15.13 -2.25 6.98
CA GLU A 113 -16.07 -1.22 6.52
C GLU A 113 -15.31 -0.13 5.78
N ALA A 114 -15.38 -0.14 4.46
CA ALA A 114 -14.72 0.84 3.60
C ALA A 114 -15.66 1.99 3.26
N LYS A 115 -15.16 3.21 3.43
CA LYS A 115 -15.85 4.45 3.02
C LYS A 115 -15.31 5.03 1.72
N LYS A 116 -14.11 4.62 1.32
CA LYS A 116 -13.50 5.02 0.06
C LYS A 116 -12.72 3.86 -0.54
N ILE A 117 -12.88 3.69 -1.84
CA ILE A 117 -12.14 2.70 -2.63
C ILE A 117 -11.34 3.42 -3.71
N GLN A 118 -10.09 3.03 -3.85
CA GLN A 118 -9.23 3.39 -4.97
C GLN A 118 -8.79 2.08 -5.63
N ALA A 119 -8.95 1.99 -6.94
CA ALA A 119 -8.51 0.83 -7.69
C ALA A 119 -7.48 1.25 -8.74
N LYS A 120 -6.49 0.41 -8.94
CA LYS A 120 -5.51 0.53 -10.01
C LYS A 120 -5.69 -0.67 -10.93
N CYS A 121 -5.60 -0.44 -12.24
CA CYS A 121 -5.45 -1.57 -13.16
C CYS A 121 -4.21 -2.35 -12.74
N ALA A 122 -4.29 -3.68 -12.72
CA ALA A 122 -3.14 -4.54 -12.53
C ALA A 122 -2.14 -4.24 -13.68
N SER A 123 -1.19 -3.36 -13.41
CA SER A 123 -0.06 -3.19 -14.30
C SER A 123 0.71 -4.50 -14.24
N LYS A 124 0.94 -5.15 -15.37
CA LYS A 124 1.78 -6.36 -15.52
C LYS A 124 3.27 -6.13 -15.20
N TYR A 125 3.54 -5.28 -14.25
CA TYR A 125 4.85 -5.20 -13.61
C TYR A 125 4.79 -6.04 -12.34
N GLU A 126 4.80 -7.36 -12.52
CA GLU A 126 5.34 -8.22 -11.48
C GLU A 126 6.78 -7.76 -11.25
N ALA A 127 6.99 -7.01 -10.19
CA ALA A 127 8.31 -6.85 -9.64
C ALA A 127 8.76 -8.27 -9.24
N LYS A 128 9.59 -8.89 -10.08
CA LYS A 128 10.35 -10.08 -9.70
C LYS A 128 10.96 -9.77 -8.33
N PRO A 129 10.85 -10.67 -7.34
CA PRO A 129 11.52 -10.46 -6.08
C PRO A 129 12.98 -10.24 -6.39
N GLN A 130 13.50 -9.06 -6.07
CA GLN A 130 14.92 -8.80 -6.09
C GLN A 130 15.54 -9.75 -5.09
N GLN A 131 16.07 -10.85 -5.60
CA GLN A 131 17.07 -11.63 -4.89
C GLN A 131 18.22 -10.66 -4.60
N LYS A 132 18.33 -10.29 -3.36
CA LYS A 132 19.45 -9.58 -2.78
C LYS A 132 20.64 -10.55 -2.76
N GLY A 133 21.25 -10.71 -3.93
CA GLY A 133 22.51 -11.41 -4.13
C GLY A 133 23.56 -10.37 -4.44
N LEU A 134 24.28 -9.97 -3.41
CA LEU A 134 25.57 -9.33 -3.54
C LEU A 134 26.54 -10.32 -4.17
N THR A 135 26.82 -10.15 -5.46
CA THR A 135 28.09 -10.54 -6.01
C THR A 135 28.53 -9.45 -6.97
N HIS A 136 29.45 -8.67 -6.45
CA HIS A 136 30.29 -7.76 -7.19
C HIS A 136 31.15 -8.64 -8.11
N GLU A 137 30.75 -8.84 -9.37
CA GLU A 137 31.60 -9.42 -10.38
C GLU A 137 32.16 -8.29 -11.23
N ALA A 138 33.47 -8.14 -11.12
CA ALA A 138 34.26 -7.18 -11.86
C ALA A 138 34.23 -7.50 -13.37
N PRO A 139 34.27 -6.47 -14.26
CA PRO A 139 34.27 -6.71 -15.70
C PRO A 139 35.59 -7.36 -16.14
N ALA A 140 35.48 -8.52 -16.79
CA ALA A 140 36.61 -9.18 -17.44
C ALA A 140 37.11 -8.36 -18.64
N PRO A 141 38.44 -8.32 -18.85
CA PRO A 141 39.03 -7.59 -19.96
C PRO A 141 38.81 -8.31 -21.31
N PRO A 142 38.87 -7.58 -22.45
CA PRO A 142 38.51 -8.13 -23.75
C PRO A 142 39.57 -9.11 -24.25
N ALA A 143 39.10 -10.29 -24.66
CA ALA A 143 39.94 -11.30 -25.30
C ALA A 143 40.43 -10.82 -26.67
N THR A 144 41.73 -10.65 -26.74
CA THR A 144 42.51 -10.43 -27.97
C THR A 144 42.42 -11.64 -28.86
N LYS A 145 42.02 -11.45 -30.11
CA LYS A 145 42.14 -12.40 -31.20
C LYS A 145 43.63 -12.68 -31.45
N ALA A 146 44.04 -13.91 -31.34
CA ALA A 146 45.24 -14.40 -31.99
C ALA A 146 44.90 -15.71 -32.73
N SER A 147 44.85 -15.56 -34.03
CA SER A 147 44.98 -16.62 -35.03
C SER A 147 46.31 -17.30 -34.91
N VAL A 148 46.39 -18.59 -35.19
CA VAL A 148 47.43 -19.27 -35.97
C VAL A 148 47.14 -20.78 -35.95
N GLN A 149 46.62 -21.28 -37.01
CA GLN A 149 47.21 -22.16 -38.04
C GLN A 149 47.96 -23.42 -37.59
N SER A 150 47.52 -24.47 -38.23
CA SER A 150 48.34 -25.58 -38.78
C SER A 150 48.79 -26.68 -37.85
N GLY A 151 48.46 -27.87 -38.27
CA GLY A 151 49.22 -29.06 -37.91
C GLY A 151 48.50 -30.37 -38.28
N VAL A 152 48.64 -30.76 -39.52
CA VAL A 152 48.42 -32.07 -40.12
C VAL A 152 49.30 -33.13 -39.47
N ALA A 153 48.79 -34.33 -39.20
CA ALA A 153 49.36 -35.64 -39.37
C ALA A 153 48.54 -36.68 -38.62
N LYS A 154 47.76 -37.52 -39.21
CA LYS A 154 48.00 -38.77 -39.95
C LYS A 154 48.81 -39.79 -39.15
N ILE A 155 48.32 -41.04 -39.23
CA ILE A 155 48.94 -42.38 -38.92
C ILE A 155 48.35 -42.91 -37.58
N GLY A 156 47.62 -44.00 -37.51
CA GLY A 156 47.73 -45.29 -38.18
C GLY A 156 47.81 -46.38 -37.10
N GLY A 157 47.07 -47.40 -37.19
CA GLY A 157 47.08 -48.53 -36.29
C GLY A 157 45.70 -49.12 -36.04
#